data_d4d4a368b4fd2cf2cc6344aac30a0c4f
#
_entry.id   d4d4a368b4fd2cf2cc6344aac30a0c4f
#
_cell.length_a   1.000
_cell.length_b   1.000
_cell.length_c   1.000
_cell.angle_alpha   90.00
_cell.angle_beta   90.00
_cell.angle_gamma   90.00
#
_symmetry.space_group_name_H-M   'P 1'
#
loop_
_entity.id
_entity.type
_entity.pdbx_description
1 polymer ?
#
loop_
_entity_poly.entity_id
_entity_poly.type
_entity_poly.pdbx_seq_one_letter_code
_entity_poly.pdbx_strand_id
1 'polypeptide(L)'
;GFSVDQSTVTFSGKVETDQTITVTYTGTATTYTVKHLLQNTDGKTYTEDASETINGTTGTTTVAAARAYKGFTAQEVSQAKVNADGSTVVEIKYDRNSYRLTWNTDGGSYVEPSDILYDASITLPKEPTKLGYTFKGWANCPATMPAEDTTVTAKWEINTRAAYRIIYWQESLETPGTYEMA
;
A
#
# COMPACT_ATOMS: atom_id res chain seq x y z
N GLY A 1 38.30 2.32 -4.64
CA GLY A 1 39.24 1.74 -5.55
C GLY A 1 39.63 0.30 -5.21
N PHE A 2 40.68 -0.10 -5.83
CA PHE A 2 41.30 -1.39 -5.57
C PHE A 2 42.74 -1.15 -5.16
N SER A 3 43.25 -1.95 -4.23
CA SER A 3 44.68 -2.04 -3.89
C SER A 3 45.28 -3.27 -4.53
N VAL A 4 46.57 -3.21 -4.84
CA VAL A 4 47.35 -4.33 -5.36
C VAL A 4 47.96 -5.07 -4.17
N ASP A 5 47.78 -6.40 -4.10
CA ASP A 5 48.37 -7.22 -3.03
C ASP A 5 49.91 -7.29 -3.12
N GLN A 6 50.43 -7.20 -4.35
CA GLN A 6 51.85 -7.23 -4.60
C GLN A 6 52.23 -6.19 -5.65
N SER A 7 53.03 -5.19 -5.26
CA SER A 7 53.41 -4.06 -6.13
C SER A 7 54.63 -4.37 -7.00
N THR A 8 55.42 -5.37 -6.68
CA THR A 8 56.61 -5.76 -7.43
C THR A 8 56.75 -7.27 -7.57
N VAL A 9 57.11 -7.70 -8.76
CA VAL A 9 57.49 -9.10 -9.05
C VAL A 9 58.94 -9.11 -9.49
N THR A 10 59.80 -9.83 -8.76
CA THR A 10 61.21 -9.95 -9.08
C THR A 10 61.48 -11.34 -9.66
N PHE A 11 62.06 -11.39 -10.85
CA PHE A 11 62.52 -12.62 -11.47
C PHE A 11 64.02 -12.84 -11.16
N SER A 12 64.37 -14.01 -10.67
CA SER A 12 65.75 -14.44 -10.47
C SER A 12 66.00 -15.67 -11.33
N GLY A 13 67.05 -15.62 -12.17
CA GLY A 13 67.44 -16.73 -13.01
C GLY A 13 67.01 -16.58 -14.47
N LYS A 14 67.39 -17.58 -15.28
CA LYS A 14 67.05 -17.62 -16.72
C LYS A 14 65.64 -18.15 -16.93
N VAL A 15 64.79 -17.38 -17.64
CA VAL A 15 63.45 -17.80 -17.98
C VAL A 15 63.51 -18.64 -19.25
N GLU A 16 63.23 -19.93 -19.17
CA GLU A 16 63.31 -20.89 -20.28
C GLU A 16 61.91 -21.32 -20.81
N THR A 17 60.84 -20.95 -20.10
CA THR A 17 59.44 -21.29 -20.45
C THR A 17 58.55 -20.10 -20.22
N ASP A 18 57.33 -20.12 -20.83
CA ASP A 18 56.30 -19.11 -20.57
C ASP A 18 55.98 -19.05 -19.06
N GLN A 19 55.97 -17.83 -18.52
CA GLN A 19 55.67 -17.56 -17.11
C GLN A 19 54.33 -16.83 -17.02
N THR A 20 53.49 -17.29 -16.11
CA THR A 20 52.21 -16.59 -15.78
C THR A 20 52.40 -15.81 -14.48
N ILE A 21 52.15 -14.51 -14.55
CA ILE A 21 52.13 -13.64 -13.35
C ILE A 21 50.66 -13.30 -13.08
N THR A 22 50.20 -13.65 -11.88
CA THR A 22 48.88 -13.26 -11.38
C THR A 22 49.04 -12.06 -10.47
N VAL A 23 48.39 -10.97 -10.83
CA VAL A 23 48.28 -9.77 -9.98
C VAL A 23 46.87 -9.71 -9.40
N THR A 24 46.77 -9.77 -8.09
CA THR A 24 45.49 -9.72 -7.36
C THR A 24 45.18 -8.29 -6.94
N TYR A 25 43.99 -7.88 -7.20
CA TYR A 25 43.47 -6.57 -6.77
C TYR A 25 42.40 -6.79 -5.73
N THR A 26 42.56 -6.18 -4.56
CA THR A 26 41.61 -6.25 -3.45
C THR A 26 40.79 -4.93 -3.40
N GLY A 27 39.48 -5.02 -3.28
CA GLY A 27 38.62 -3.85 -3.12
C GLY A 27 38.93 -3.11 -1.81
N THR A 28 38.97 -1.79 -1.85
CA THR A 28 39.15 -0.93 -0.67
C THR A 28 37.80 -0.60 -0.03
N ALA A 29 37.85 -0.27 1.26
CA ALA A 29 36.65 0.18 1.99
C ALA A 29 36.09 1.45 1.39
N THR A 30 34.78 1.51 1.30
CA THR A 30 33.96 2.63 0.82
C THR A 30 32.60 2.58 1.46
N THR A 31 31.63 3.39 0.99
CA THR A 31 30.26 3.37 1.45
C THR A 31 29.28 3.28 0.28
N TYR A 32 28.02 2.96 0.57
CA TYR A 32 26.91 3.10 -0.35
C TYR A 32 25.67 3.60 0.39
N THR A 33 24.72 4.17 -0.34
CA THR A 33 23.48 4.71 0.22
C THR A 33 22.32 3.75 -0.05
N VAL A 34 21.50 3.51 0.95
CA VAL A 34 20.19 2.83 0.80
C VAL A 34 19.10 3.84 1.04
N LYS A 35 18.16 3.96 0.08
CA LYS A 35 17.00 4.83 0.16
C LYS A 35 15.74 4.02 0.29
N HIS A 36 14.87 4.39 1.24
CA HIS A 36 13.56 3.78 1.45
C HIS A 36 12.49 4.71 0.89
N LEU A 37 11.74 4.24 -0.12
CA LEU A 37 10.75 5.04 -0.85
C LEU A 37 9.36 4.44 -0.63
N LEU A 38 8.48 5.20 0.01
CA LEU A 38 7.08 4.80 0.26
C LEU A 38 6.18 5.27 -0.87
N GLN A 39 5.31 4.38 -1.35
CA GLN A 39 4.30 4.71 -2.36
C GLN A 39 3.33 5.75 -1.82
N ASN A 40 3.03 6.75 -2.61
CA ASN A 40 2.05 7.77 -2.31
C ASN A 40 0.61 7.23 -2.44
N THR A 41 -0.37 7.99 -1.93
CA THR A 41 -1.80 7.61 -1.99
C THR A 41 -2.39 7.61 -3.40
N ASP A 42 -1.65 8.12 -4.39
CA ASP A 42 -2.00 8.01 -5.81
C ASP A 42 -1.77 6.59 -6.39
N GLY A 43 -1.10 5.70 -5.63
CA GLY A 43 -0.77 4.34 -6.03
C GLY A 43 0.25 4.23 -7.17
N LYS A 44 0.98 5.31 -7.49
CA LYS A 44 1.88 5.39 -8.65
C LYS A 44 3.25 5.98 -8.33
N THR A 45 3.28 7.06 -7.59
CA THR A 45 4.52 7.78 -7.26
C THR A 45 5.05 7.35 -5.90
N TYR A 46 6.36 7.59 -5.67
CA TYR A 46 7.04 7.23 -4.43
C TYR A 46 7.75 8.47 -3.87
N THR A 47 7.78 8.57 -2.54
CA THR A 47 8.51 9.62 -1.82
C THR A 47 9.54 8.97 -0.91
N GLU A 48 10.76 9.53 -0.87
CA GLU A 48 11.80 9.10 0.06
C GLU A 48 11.37 9.41 1.50
N ASP A 49 11.31 8.36 2.33
CA ASP A 49 11.00 8.44 3.75
C ASP A 49 12.28 8.47 4.59
N ALA A 50 13.24 7.65 4.21
CA ALA A 50 14.52 7.54 4.92
C ALA A 50 15.66 7.20 3.98
N SER A 51 16.88 7.59 4.35
CA SER A 51 18.09 7.09 3.74
C SER A 51 19.14 6.75 4.79
N GLU A 52 20.03 5.82 4.47
CA GLU A 52 21.12 5.38 5.34
C GLU A 52 22.37 5.11 4.53
N THR A 53 23.52 5.42 5.13
CA THR A 53 24.83 5.14 4.55
C THR A 53 25.41 3.89 5.20
N ILE A 54 25.76 2.91 4.37
CA ILE A 54 26.28 1.60 4.81
C ILE A 54 27.74 1.45 4.33
N ASN A 55 28.57 0.91 5.20
CA ASN A 55 29.95 0.56 4.85
C ASN A 55 29.97 -0.63 3.87
N GLY A 56 30.83 -0.55 2.87
CA GLY A 56 31.00 -1.58 1.87
C GLY A 56 32.44 -1.69 1.41
N THR A 57 32.69 -2.64 0.51
CA THR A 57 33.98 -2.83 -0.14
C THR A 57 33.82 -2.71 -1.64
N THR A 58 34.68 -1.95 -2.28
CA THR A 58 34.63 -1.75 -3.75
C THR A 58 34.55 -3.08 -4.49
N GLY A 59 33.62 -3.19 -5.44
CA GLY A 59 33.41 -4.37 -6.29
C GLY A 59 32.60 -5.50 -5.65
N THR A 60 32.30 -5.45 -4.34
CA THR A 60 31.38 -6.41 -3.72
C THR A 60 29.92 -6.05 -4.06
N THR A 61 29.01 -6.97 -3.81
CA THR A 61 27.57 -6.71 -3.93
C THR A 61 27.06 -6.08 -2.64
N THR A 62 26.16 -5.09 -2.75
CA THR A 62 25.48 -4.49 -1.59
C THR A 62 24.65 -5.54 -0.85
N VAL A 63 24.34 -5.28 0.42
CA VAL A 63 23.49 -6.13 1.28
C VAL A 63 22.34 -5.31 1.87
N ALA A 64 21.73 -4.46 1.07
CA ALA A 64 20.60 -3.65 1.47
C ALA A 64 19.41 -4.54 1.85
N ALA A 65 18.74 -4.21 2.95
CA ALA A 65 17.60 -4.97 3.46
C ALA A 65 16.37 -4.07 3.66
N ALA A 66 15.20 -4.63 3.37
CA ALA A 66 13.94 -3.94 3.59
C ALA A 66 13.66 -3.76 5.10
N ARG A 67 13.03 -2.63 5.43
CA ARG A 67 12.47 -2.34 6.75
C ARG A 67 10.99 -2.74 6.79
N ALA A 68 10.44 -2.90 7.99
CA ALA A 68 9.01 -3.05 8.17
C ALA A 68 8.33 -1.67 8.29
N TYR A 69 7.39 -1.41 7.40
CA TYR A 69 6.52 -0.23 7.46
C TYR A 69 5.06 -0.69 7.57
N LYS A 70 4.34 -0.16 8.58
CA LYS A 70 2.92 -0.47 8.76
C LYS A 70 2.11 -0.03 7.54
N GLY A 71 1.32 -0.94 6.98
CA GLY A 71 0.49 -0.65 5.81
C GLY A 71 1.23 -0.68 4.47
N PHE A 72 2.47 -1.17 4.45
CA PHE A 72 3.26 -1.30 3.23
C PHE A 72 3.88 -2.68 3.08
N THR A 73 4.13 -3.05 1.85
CA THR A 73 4.87 -4.27 1.47
C THR A 73 6.10 -3.88 0.64
N ALA A 74 7.28 -4.32 1.07
CA ALA A 74 8.50 -4.06 0.32
C ALA A 74 8.50 -4.83 -1.01
N GLN A 75 8.95 -4.18 -2.07
CA GLN A 75 9.29 -4.83 -3.33
C GLN A 75 10.61 -5.60 -3.18
N GLU A 76 10.92 -6.46 -4.16
CA GLU A 76 12.19 -7.17 -4.21
C GLU A 76 13.37 -6.16 -4.25
N VAL A 77 14.37 -6.40 -3.40
CA VAL A 77 15.53 -5.51 -3.28
C VAL A 77 16.58 -5.89 -4.33
N SER A 78 16.75 -5.02 -5.31
CA SER A 78 17.80 -5.17 -6.32
C SER A 78 19.15 -4.70 -5.75
N GLN A 79 20.06 -5.65 -5.52
CA GLN A 79 21.40 -5.34 -5.07
C GLN A 79 22.28 -4.82 -6.21
N ALA A 80 23.27 -4.00 -5.88
CA ALA A 80 24.19 -3.38 -6.82
C ALA A 80 25.66 -3.68 -6.50
N LYS A 81 26.58 -3.44 -7.43
CA LYS A 81 28.02 -3.44 -7.18
C LYS A 81 28.45 -2.14 -6.51
N VAL A 82 29.24 -2.24 -5.45
CA VAL A 82 29.73 -1.08 -4.70
C VAL A 82 30.84 -0.38 -5.49
N ASN A 83 30.61 0.88 -5.85
CA ASN A 83 31.58 1.75 -6.52
C ASN A 83 32.64 2.27 -5.54
N ALA A 84 33.83 2.56 -6.07
CA ALA A 84 34.96 3.06 -5.27
C ALA A 84 34.74 4.46 -4.68
N ASP A 85 33.93 5.28 -5.33
CA ASP A 85 33.68 6.68 -5.02
C ASP A 85 32.49 6.92 -4.06
N GLY A 86 31.85 5.83 -3.59
CA GLY A 86 30.68 5.92 -2.71
C GLY A 86 29.38 6.31 -3.41
N SER A 87 29.37 6.38 -4.74
CA SER A 87 28.21 6.83 -5.53
C SER A 87 27.09 5.79 -5.64
N THR A 88 27.29 4.55 -5.17
CA THR A 88 26.30 3.49 -5.27
C THR A 88 25.07 3.80 -4.43
N VAL A 89 23.90 3.73 -5.05
CA VAL A 89 22.60 3.90 -4.39
C VAL A 89 21.75 2.65 -4.64
N VAL A 90 21.14 2.13 -3.58
CA VAL A 90 20.12 1.08 -3.65
C VAL A 90 18.80 1.69 -3.20
N GLU A 91 17.80 1.67 -4.07
CA GLU A 91 16.46 2.12 -3.74
C GLU A 91 15.58 0.92 -3.39
N ILE A 92 14.94 0.97 -2.22
CA ILE A 92 13.96 -0.01 -1.78
C ILE A 92 12.60 0.66 -1.80
N LYS A 93 11.72 0.16 -2.66
CA LYS A 93 10.36 0.66 -2.80
C LYS A 93 9.40 -0.17 -1.97
N TYR A 94 8.40 0.51 -1.40
CA TYR A 94 7.37 -0.09 -0.57
C TYR A 94 6.01 0.28 -1.14
N ASP A 95 5.27 -0.73 -1.59
CA ASP A 95 3.93 -0.55 -2.10
C ASP A 95 2.95 -0.40 -0.95
N ARG A 96 2.04 0.54 -1.06
CA ARG A 96 0.97 0.78 -0.09
C ARG A 96 -0.06 -0.33 -0.20
N ASN A 97 -0.34 -1.03 0.89
CA ASN A 97 -1.32 -2.10 0.92
C ASN A 97 -2.73 -1.54 0.73
N SER A 98 -3.59 -2.34 0.12
CA SER A 98 -5.01 -2.05 -0.02
C SER A 98 -5.81 -2.82 1.01
N TYR A 99 -6.81 -2.17 1.61
CA TYR A 99 -7.70 -2.75 2.62
C TYR A 99 -9.15 -2.53 2.23
N ARG A 100 -10.00 -3.48 2.61
CA ARG A 100 -11.42 -3.45 2.26
C ARG A 100 -12.21 -2.60 3.24
N LEU A 101 -12.94 -1.61 2.69
CA LEU A 101 -13.93 -0.82 3.41
C LEU A 101 -15.32 -1.34 3.10
N THR A 102 -16.03 -1.81 4.12
CA THR A 102 -17.39 -2.35 4.03
C THR A 102 -18.39 -1.39 4.68
N TRP A 103 -19.49 -1.11 3.97
CA TRP A 103 -20.56 -0.24 4.40
C TRP A 103 -21.73 -1.10 4.91
N ASN A 104 -21.84 -1.28 6.24
CA ASN A 104 -22.97 -1.94 6.85
C ASN A 104 -24.14 -0.95 6.93
N THR A 105 -25.12 -1.12 6.07
CA THR A 105 -26.27 -0.22 5.99
C THR A 105 -27.33 -0.50 7.06
N ASP A 106 -27.17 -1.51 7.91
CA ASP A 106 -28.10 -1.86 8.98
C ASP A 106 -29.57 -1.91 8.51
N GLY A 107 -29.81 -2.65 7.43
CA GLY A 107 -31.13 -2.81 6.79
C GLY A 107 -31.54 -1.69 5.85
N GLY A 108 -30.66 -0.76 5.52
CA GLY A 108 -30.86 0.21 4.44
C GLY A 108 -30.48 -0.37 3.07
N SER A 109 -30.62 0.46 2.02
CA SER A 109 -30.23 0.10 0.66
C SER A 109 -28.74 -0.24 0.59
N TYR A 110 -28.38 -1.22 -0.26
CA TYR A 110 -27.00 -1.70 -0.43
C TYR A 110 -26.04 -0.59 -0.88
N VAL A 111 -24.84 -0.64 -0.32
CA VAL A 111 -23.69 0.18 -0.71
C VAL A 111 -22.53 -0.74 -1.00
N GLU A 112 -21.93 -0.61 -2.18
CA GLU A 112 -20.80 -1.43 -2.62
C GLU A 112 -19.57 -1.19 -1.74
N PRO A 113 -18.90 -2.24 -1.22
CA PRO A 113 -17.61 -2.10 -0.55
C PRO A 113 -16.53 -1.70 -1.54
N SER A 114 -15.45 -1.09 -1.05
CA SER A 114 -14.34 -0.64 -1.87
C SER A 114 -13.00 -1.02 -1.25
N ASP A 115 -12.01 -1.30 -2.10
CA ASP A 115 -10.64 -1.52 -1.66
C ASP A 115 -9.89 -0.18 -1.77
N ILE A 116 -9.33 0.26 -0.65
CA ILE A 116 -8.72 1.59 -0.51
C ILE A 116 -7.29 1.42 -0.01
N LEU A 117 -6.36 2.17 -0.60
CA LEU A 117 -4.97 2.16 -0.18
C LEU A 117 -4.84 2.68 1.26
N TYR A 118 -3.95 2.04 2.04
CA TYR A 118 -3.62 2.49 3.38
C TYR A 118 -3.38 4.01 3.43
N ASP A 119 -3.95 4.69 4.42
CA ASP A 119 -3.86 6.13 4.67
C ASP A 119 -4.40 7.03 3.54
N ALA A 120 -5.02 6.47 2.50
CA ALA A 120 -5.76 7.26 1.51
C ALA A 120 -7.08 7.75 2.10
N SER A 121 -7.50 8.96 1.71
CA SER A 121 -8.75 9.57 2.16
C SER A 121 -9.96 8.74 1.75
N ILE A 122 -10.88 8.53 2.69
CA ILE A 122 -12.14 7.83 2.45
C ILE A 122 -13.17 8.82 1.91
N THR A 123 -13.69 8.52 0.72
CA THR A 123 -14.81 9.26 0.13
C THR A 123 -16.12 8.58 0.55
N LEU A 124 -17.02 9.34 1.18
CA LEU A 124 -18.32 8.81 1.59
C LEU A 124 -19.17 8.47 0.36
N PRO A 125 -19.87 7.32 0.37
CA PRO A 125 -20.77 6.93 -0.69
C PRO A 125 -22.05 7.77 -0.67
N LYS A 126 -22.89 7.58 -1.69
CA LYS A 126 -24.26 8.09 -1.66
C LYS A 126 -24.99 7.57 -0.41
N GLU A 127 -25.75 8.45 0.25
CA GLU A 127 -26.54 8.10 1.42
C GLU A 127 -27.49 6.93 1.12
N PRO A 128 -27.47 5.86 1.93
CA PRO A 128 -28.42 4.77 1.80
C PRO A 128 -29.84 5.22 2.23
N THR A 129 -30.84 4.48 1.80
CA THR A 129 -32.23 4.72 2.17
C THR A 129 -32.78 3.55 2.98
N LYS A 130 -33.65 3.84 3.96
CA LYS A 130 -34.34 2.85 4.79
C LYS A 130 -35.77 3.32 5.04
N LEU A 131 -36.74 2.48 4.68
CA LEU A 131 -38.16 2.85 4.81
C LEU A 131 -38.51 3.15 6.28
N GLY A 132 -39.12 4.32 6.53
CA GLY A 132 -39.48 4.76 7.87
C GLY A 132 -38.33 5.34 8.69
N TYR A 133 -37.15 5.55 8.11
CA TYR A 133 -35.98 6.11 8.79
C TYR A 133 -35.32 7.23 8.01
N THR A 134 -34.64 8.10 8.71
CA THR A 134 -33.76 9.14 8.15
C THR A 134 -32.31 8.78 8.45
N PHE A 135 -31.44 8.84 7.41
CA PHE A 135 -30.02 8.60 7.57
C PHE A 135 -29.35 9.73 8.37
N LYS A 136 -28.49 9.36 9.34
CA LYS A 136 -27.77 10.27 10.25
C LYS A 136 -26.26 10.18 10.14
N GLY A 137 -25.78 9.56 9.06
CA GLY A 137 -24.34 9.40 8.83
C GLY A 137 -23.81 8.01 9.17
N TRP A 138 -22.52 7.85 9.02
CA TRP A 138 -21.79 6.63 9.25
C TRP A 138 -21.12 6.66 10.64
N ALA A 139 -21.31 5.59 11.43
CA ALA A 139 -20.70 5.46 12.74
C ALA A 139 -19.20 5.18 12.62
N ASN A 140 -18.38 5.96 13.33
CA ASN A 140 -16.94 5.73 13.48
C ASN A 140 -16.19 5.58 12.13
N CYS A 141 -16.66 6.24 11.07
CA CYS A 141 -15.98 6.26 9.79
C CYS A 141 -14.65 7.04 9.95
N PRO A 142 -13.49 6.40 9.74
CA PRO A 142 -12.22 7.11 9.80
C PRO A 142 -12.06 8.07 8.60
N ALA A 143 -11.23 9.09 8.75
CA ALA A 143 -10.95 10.04 7.66
C ALA A 143 -10.07 9.42 6.55
N THR A 144 -9.15 8.53 6.95
CA THR A 144 -8.25 7.79 6.05
C THR A 144 -8.32 6.30 6.34
N MET A 145 -7.97 5.46 5.35
CA MET A 145 -8.04 4.01 5.47
C MET A 145 -6.99 3.47 6.45
N PRO A 146 -7.40 2.78 7.53
CA PRO A 146 -6.46 2.16 8.46
C PRO A 146 -5.75 0.96 7.81
N ALA A 147 -4.68 0.44 8.47
CA ALA A 147 -3.93 -0.72 7.98
C ALA A 147 -4.64 -2.06 8.35
N GLU A 148 -5.96 -2.13 8.11
CA GLU A 148 -6.80 -3.30 8.33
C GLU A 148 -8.14 -3.14 7.60
N ASP A 149 -8.79 -4.24 7.29
CA ASP A 149 -10.15 -4.23 6.75
C ASP A 149 -11.11 -3.60 7.75
N THR A 150 -11.95 -2.69 7.28
CA THR A 150 -12.77 -1.84 8.13
C THR A 150 -14.24 -1.94 7.74
N THR A 151 -15.11 -2.01 8.73
CA THR A 151 -16.56 -1.92 8.51
C THR A 151 -17.11 -0.71 9.27
N VAL A 152 -17.83 0.14 8.55
CA VAL A 152 -18.57 1.27 9.12
C VAL A 152 -20.06 1.02 9.02
N THR A 153 -20.83 1.45 10.04
CA THR A 153 -22.24 1.15 10.13
C THR A 153 -23.10 2.42 10.04
N ALA A 154 -24.19 2.36 9.29
CA ALA A 154 -25.13 3.45 9.15
C ALA A 154 -25.84 3.75 10.46
N LYS A 155 -26.06 5.03 10.74
CA LYS A 155 -26.91 5.51 11.84
C LYS A 155 -28.24 5.95 11.29
N TRP A 156 -29.31 5.51 11.94
CA TRP A 156 -30.68 5.80 11.54
C TRP A 156 -31.47 6.47 12.66
N GLU A 157 -32.36 7.37 12.29
CA GLU A 157 -33.38 7.94 13.16
C GLU A 157 -34.76 7.55 12.64
N ILE A 158 -35.61 7.06 13.50
CA ILE A 158 -36.97 6.67 13.12
C ILE A 158 -37.82 7.89 12.75
N ASN A 159 -38.57 7.82 11.64
CA ASN A 159 -39.47 8.87 11.26
C ASN A 159 -40.79 8.74 12.04
N THR A 160 -40.97 9.58 13.05
CA THR A 160 -42.15 9.57 13.92
C THR A 160 -43.42 10.17 13.21
N ARG A 161 -43.26 10.75 12.01
CA ARG A 161 -44.31 11.38 11.23
C ARG A 161 -44.41 10.77 9.82
N ALA A 162 -44.41 9.45 9.73
CA ALA A 162 -44.65 8.80 8.46
C ALA A 162 -46.12 9.03 8.04
N ALA A 163 -46.31 9.60 6.84
CA ALA A 163 -47.65 9.69 6.26
C ALA A 163 -48.12 8.27 5.89
N TYR A 164 -49.31 7.93 6.25
CA TYR A 164 -49.95 6.70 5.82
C TYR A 164 -51.30 7.03 5.11
N ARG A 165 -51.70 6.17 4.20
CA ARG A 165 -52.96 6.26 3.52
C ARG A 165 -53.81 5.05 3.92
N ILE A 166 -55.00 5.31 4.41
CA ILE A 166 -56.01 4.28 4.63
C ILE A 166 -56.91 4.26 3.39
N ILE A 167 -57.07 3.11 2.78
CA ILE A 167 -57.95 2.89 1.66
C ILE A 167 -59.08 1.99 2.16
N TYR A 168 -60.29 2.48 2.06
CA TYR A 168 -61.49 1.74 2.41
C TYR A 168 -62.03 1.08 1.14
N TRP A 169 -62.26 -0.21 1.21
CA TRP A 169 -62.95 -0.96 0.16
C TRP A 169 -64.31 -1.36 0.68
N GLN A 170 -65.33 -1.08 -0.06
CA GLN A 170 -66.68 -1.57 0.25
C GLN A 170 -67.15 -2.53 -0.84
N GLU A 171 -67.96 -3.50 -0.45
CA GLU A 171 -68.57 -4.41 -1.39
C GLU A 171 -69.57 -3.66 -2.27
N SER A 172 -69.50 -3.92 -3.57
CA SER A 172 -70.43 -3.34 -4.53
C SER A 172 -71.84 -3.89 -4.35
N LEU A 173 -72.81 -2.97 -4.28
CA LEU A 173 -74.23 -3.33 -4.19
C LEU A 173 -74.76 -3.91 -5.50
N GLU A 174 -74.13 -3.58 -6.63
CA GLU A 174 -74.54 -4.03 -7.96
C GLU A 174 -73.96 -5.40 -8.33
N THR A 175 -72.79 -5.72 -7.80
CA THR A 175 -72.05 -6.96 -8.11
C THR A 175 -71.52 -7.59 -6.83
N PRO A 176 -72.32 -8.38 -6.08
CA PRO A 176 -71.89 -9.02 -4.86
C PRO A 176 -70.62 -9.85 -5.04
N GLY A 177 -69.68 -9.72 -4.10
CA GLY A 177 -68.35 -10.34 -4.16
C GLY A 177 -67.26 -9.52 -4.85
N THR A 178 -67.59 -8.33 -5.40
CA THR A 178 -66.61 -7.33 -5.90
C THR A 178 -66.50 -6.19 -4.90
N TYR A 179 -65.31 -5.57 -4.85
CA TYR A 179 -65.01 -4.46 -3.94
C TYR A 179 -64.59 -3.25 -4.75
N GLU A 180 -65.07 -2.08 -4.34
CA GLU A 180 -64.69 -0.81 -4.93
C GLU A 180 -64.20 0.17 -3.86
N MET A 181 -63.37 1.11 -4.28
CA MET A 181 -62.80 2.10 -3.37
C MET A 181 -63.88 3.08 -2.94
N ALA A 182 -64.11 3.17 -1.66
CA ALA A 182 -65.07 4.06 -1.06
C ALA A 182 -64.62 5.53 -1.11
#